data_1f65fa37ab7e02cba2db8d3fa8bc8bef
#
_entry.id   1f65fa37ab7e02cba2db8d3fa8bc8bef
#
_cell.length_a   1.000
_cell.length_b   1.000
_cell.length_c   1.000
_cell.angle_alpha   90.00
_cell.angle_beta   90.00
_cell.angle_gamma   90.00
#
_symmetry.space_group_name_H-M   'P 1'
#
loop_
_entity.id
_entity.type
_entity.pdbx_description
1 polymer ?
#
loop_
_entity_poly.entity_id
_entity_poly.type
_entity_poly.pdbx_seq_one_letter_code
_entity_poly.pdbx_strand_id
1 'polypeptide(L)'
;MWVRPGIGYRYTLMPPFKLEVEKLPSSNETLTIYKANGKLSLETVNEFLPKLRSETAQSVVLDMSGVSFLDSAGVGALVSLFVSRRNQGKVFALAALPPQAVAVVTVAGLQNLLPVYRTVEEASTKK
;
A
#
# COMPACT_ATOMS: atom_id res chain seq x y z
N MET A 1 23.13 8.53 -17.92
CA MET A 1 22.72 7.76 -18.14
C MET A 1 22.33 7.02 -18.25
N TRP A 2 22.24 6.49 -18.28
CA TRP A 2 21.84 5.43 -18.25
C TRP A 2 21.61 4.67 -18.92
N VAL A 3 21.61 3.94 -18.92
CA VAL A 3 21.46 3.05 -19.37
C VAL A 3 21.25 2.40 -19.90
N ARG A 4 21.19 1.57 -20.22
CA ARG A 4 21.12 0.63 -20.63
C ARG A 4 21.01 -0.11 -20.91
N PRO A 5 20.94 -0.28 -21.10
CA PRO A 5 20.52 -1.11 -21.29
C PRO A 5 20.30 -2.03 -21.02
N GLY A 6 20.40 -2.20 -21.16
CA GLY A 6 20.18 -2.98 -20.65
C GLY A 6 19.63 -3.44 -19.69
N ILE A 7 19.56 -4.23 -19.58
CA ILE A 7 19.19 -4.54 -18.71
C ILE A 7 19.23 -4.12 -17.47
N GLY A 8 19.49 -4.33 -16.65
CA GLY A 8 19.48 -3.98 -15.28
C GLY A 8 19.56 -2.57 -14.92
N TYR A 9 19.91 -1.72 -15.70
CA TYR A 9 20.03 -0.43 -15.19
C TYR A 9 18.80 0.46 -15.25
N ARG A 10 17.68 -0.08 -15.55
CA ARG A 10 16.51 0.76 -15.42
C ARG A 10 16.14 1.05 -13.97
N TYR A 11 16.60 0.24 -13.00
CA TYR A 11 16.33 0.59 -11.61
C TYR A 11 17.12 1.82 -11.19
N THR A 12 18.21 2.11 -11.86
CA THR A 12 18.95 3.33 -11.54
C THR A 12 18.23 4.57 -12.02
N LEU A 13 17.19 4.41 -12.83
CA LEU A 13 16.41 5.52 -13.32
C LEU A 13 15.20 5.80 -12.47
N MET A 14 14.92 4.98 -11.46
CA MET A 14 13.78 5.19 -10.60
C MET A 14 14.04 6.39 -9.69
N PRO A 15 13.17 7.39 -9.70
CA PRO A 15 13.34 8.52 -8.79
C PRO A 15 13.24 8.08 -7.34
N PRO A 16 13.94 8.74 -6.42
CA PRO A 16 13.92 8.34 -5.00
C PRO A 16 12.56 8.47 -4.34
N PHE A 17 11.65 9.23 -4.92
CA PHE A 17 10.29 9.36 -4.39
C PHE A 17 9.30 8.49 -5.14
N LYS A 18 9.76 7.59 -5.98
CA LYS A 18 8.89 6.72 -6.77
C LYS A 18 8.22 5.68 -5.90
N LEU A 19 6.99 5.36 -6.25
CA LEU A 19 6.25 4.26 -5.65
C LEU A 19 5.82 3.31 -6.75
N GLU A 20 6.00 2.02 -6.51
CA GLU A 20 5.46 0.99 -7.40
C GLU A 20 4.46 0.16 -6.63
N VAL A 21 3.31 -0.08 -7.23
CA VAL A 21 2.26 -0.87 -6.62
C VAL A 21 1.96 -2.03 -7.55
N GLU A 22 2.11 -3.22 -7.03
CA GLU A 22 1.98 -4.44 -7.80
C GLU A 22 0.80 -5.25 -7.27
N LYS A 23 -0.07 -5.69 -8.18
CA LYS A 23 -1.17 -6.59 -7.83
C LYS A 23 -0.64 -8.01 -7.92
N LEU A 24 -0.66 -8.71 -6.79
CA LEU A 24 -0.08 -10.04 -6.70
C LEU A 24 -1.09 -11.09 -7.15
N PRO A 25 -0.61 -12.21 -7.72
CA PRO A 25 -1.51 -13.31 -8.10
C PRO A 25 -2.22 -13.86 -6.87
N SER A 26 -3.49 -14.23 -7.03
CA SER A 26 -4.27 -14.83 -5.96
C SER A 26 -5.23 -15.84 -6.58
N SER A 27 -5.37 -16.98 -5.91
CA SER A 27 -6.37 -17.98 -6.30
C SER A 27 -7.73 -17.68 -5.71
N ASN A 28 -7.83 -16.70 -4.81
CA ASN A 28 -9.07 -16.32 -4.17
C ASN A 28 -9.65 -15.10 -4.89
N GLU A 29 -10.81 -15.28 -5.53
CA GLU A 29 -11.41 -14.23 -6.33
C GLU A 29 -11.95 -13.08 -5.49
N THR A 30 -12.20 -13.30 -4.21
CA THR A 30 -12.73 -12.26 -3.34
C THR A 30 -11.64 -11.45 -2.65
N LEU A 31 -10.39 -11.84 -2.81
CA LEU A 31 -9.25 -11.21 -2.14
C LEU A 31 -8.23 -10.77 -3.17
N THR A 32 -7.84 -9.51 -3.09
CA THR A 32 -6.73 -8.99 -3.88
C THR A 32 -5.65 -8.48 -2.93
N ILE A 33 -4.42 -8.86 -3.21
CA ILE A 33 -3.26 -8.41 -2.45
C ILE A 33 -2.45 -7.49 -3.36
N TYR A 34 -2.17 -6.30 -2.85
CA TYR A 34 -1.26 -5.37 -3.51
C TYR A 34 -0.01 -5.24 -2.69
N LYS A 35 1.12 -5.11 -3.34
CA LYS A 35 2.39 -4.82 -2.67
C LYS A 35 2.90 -3.47 -3.13
N ALA A 36 3.22 -2.62 -2.16
CA ALA A 36 3.76 -1.29 -2.43
C ALA A 36 5.25 -1.28 -2.14
N ASN A 37 6.03 -0.74 -3.06
CA ASN A 37 7.48 -0.60 -2.93
C ASN A 37 7.85 0.83 -3.21
N GLY A 38 8.55 1.46 -2.28
CA GLY A 38 9.00 2.84 -2.44
C GLY A 38 8.35 3.76 -1.44
N LYS A 39 8.20 5.02 -1.81
CA LYS A 39 7.69 6.05 -0.91
C LYS A 39 6.22 6.29 -1.16
N LEU A 40 5.41 6.17 -0.12
CA LEU A 40 4.00 6.55 -0.17
C LEU A 40 3.89 7.93 0.46
N SER A 41 3.88 8.96 -0.37
CA SER A 41 4.06 10.33 0.07
C SER A 41 3.28 11.26 -0.85
N LEU A 42 3.38 12.55 -0.54
CA LEU A 42 2.69 13.58 -1.31
C LEU A 42 2.98 13.46 -2.81
N GLU A 43 4.21 13.10 -3.17
CA GLU A 43 4.61 13.00 -4.57
C GLU A 43 3.98 11.81 -5.31
N THR A 44 3.51 10.80 -4.57
CA THR A 44 3.07 9.56 -5.21
C THR A 44 1.59 9.24 -4.98
N VAL A 45 0.91 9.97 -4.06
CA VAL A 45 -0.48 9.61 -3.74
C VAL A 45 -1.41 9.72 -4.94
N ASN A 46 -1.14 10.62 -5.86
CA ASN A 46 -2.01 10.79 -7.03
C ASN A 46 -1.94 9.62 -8.01
N GLU A 47 -0.85 8.84 -7.96
CA GLU A 47 -0.74 7.60 -8.73
C GLU A 47 -1.30 6.41 -7.96
N PHE A 48 -1.13 6.44 -6.64
CA PHE A 48 -1.51 5.35 -5.77
C PHE A 48 -3.04 5.23 -5.65
N LEU A 49 -3.71 6.33 -5.35
CA LEU A 49 -5.14 6.29 -5.04
C LEU A 49 -6.00 5.74 -6.18
N PRO A 50 -5.84 6.21 -7.43
CA PRO A 50 -6.69 5.67 -8.50
C PRO A 50 -6.50 4.17 -8.70
N LYS A 51 -5.27 3.70 -8.56
CA LYS A 51 -4.99 2.28 -8.76
C LYS A 51 -5.73 1.42 -7.74
N LEU A 52 -5.71 1.82 -6.48
CA LEU A 52 -6.38 1.07 -5.42
C LEU A 52 -7.89 1.28 -5.46
N ARG A 53 -8.35 2.45 -5.86
CA ARG A 53 -9.79 2.73 -5.93
C ARG A 53 -10.48 1.95 -7.03
N SER A 54 -9.75 1.55 -8.06
CA SER A 54 -10.34 0.78 -9.16
C SER A 54 -10.56 -0.68 -8.79
N GLU A 55 -10.04 -1.13 -7.64
CA GLU A 55 -10.15 -2.53 -7.25
C GLU A 55 -11.57 -2.84 -6.78
N THR A 56 -12.15 -3.92 -7.32
CA THR A 56 -13.53 -4.30 -7.03
C THR A 56 -13.65 -5.51 -6.10
N ALA A 57 -12.55 -6.16 -5.74
CA ALA A 57 -12.60 -7.33 -4.86
C ALA A 57 -13.21 -6.98 -3.52
N GLN A 58 -13.86 -7.95 -2.89
CA GLN A 58 -14.48 -7.77 -1.58
C GLN A 58 -13.45 -7.39 -0.52
N SER A 59 -12.27 -7.99 -0.57
CA SER A 59 -11.21 -7.74 0.40
C SER A 59 -9.93 -7.34 -0.32
N VAL A 60 -9.28 -6.32 0.21
CA VAL A 60 -7.97 -5.87 -0.28
C VAL A 60 -7.01 -5.83 0.88
N VAL A 61 -5.85 -6.45 0.70
CA VAL A 61 -4.74 -6.36 1.64
C VAL A 61 -3.61 -5.62 0.94
N LEU A 62 -3.09 -4.59 1.58
CA LEU A 62 -1.94 -3.85 1.08
C LEU A 62 -0.71 -4.26 1.88
N ASP A 63 0.21 -4.95 1.22
CA ASP A 63 1.48 -5.34 1.81
C ASP A 63 2.42 -4.13 1.73
N MET A 64 2.79 -3.61 2.89
CA MET A 64 3.61 -2.41 2.98
C MET A 64 5.06 -2.70 3.33
N SER A 65 5.48 -3.97 3.26
CA SER A 65 6.85 -4.33 3.64
C SER A 65 7.91 -3.64 2.78
N GLY A 66 7.57 -3.26 1.56
CA GLY A 66 8.49 -2.56 0.67
C GLY A 66 8.40 -1.04 0.73
N VAL A 67 7.56 -0.50 1.61
CA VAL A 67 7.42 0.95 1.72
C VAL A 67 8.60 1.50 2.50
N SER A 68 9.38 2.38 1.85
CA SER A 68 10.57 2.94 2.46
C SER A 68 10.29 4.22 3.23
N PHE A 69 9.14 4.84 2.99
CA PHE A 69 8.80 6.10 3.66
C PHE A 69 7.30 6.35 3.52
N LEU A 70 6.70 6.79 4.62
CA LEU A 70 5.27 7.15 4.68
C LEU A 70 5.18 8.53 5.34
N ASP A 71 4.49 9.46 4.68
CA ASP A 71 4.24 10.78 5.26
C ASP A 71 2.75 10.97 5.53
N SER A 72 2.38 12.18 5.97
CA SER A 72 0.99 12.45 6.31
C SER A 72 0.05 12.36 5.11
N ALA A 73 0.53 12.70 3.91
CA ALA A 73 -0.29 12.56 2.70
C ALA A 73 -0.53 11.09 2.41
N GLY A 74 0.50 10.24 2.60
CA GLY A 74 0.33 8.81 2.44
C GLY A 74 -0.65 8.23 3.45
N VAL A 75 -0.55 8.67 4.70
CA VAL A 75 -1.51 8.24 5.73
C VAL A 75 -2.92 8.66 5.35
N GLY A 76 -3.09 9.90 4.88
CA GLY A 76 -4.39 10.37 4.44
C GLY A 76 -4.97 9.52 3.33
N ALA A 77 -4.13 9.09 2.40
CA ALA A 77 -4.57 8.20 1.33
C ALA A 77 -5.05 6.86 1.86
N LEU A 78 -4.33 6.29 2.83
CA LEU A 78 -4.71 5.01 3.43
C LEU A 78 -6.05 5.14 4.16
N VAL A 79 -6.25 6.22 4.90
CA VAL A 79 -7.52 6.46 5.60
C VAL A 79 -8.65 6.62 4.58
N SER A 80 -8.41 7.37 3.51
CA SER A 80 -9.41 7.59 2.47
C SER A 80 -9.85 6.26 1.85
N LEU A 81 -8.90 5.39 1.55
CA LEU A 81 -9.22 4.07 1.00
C LEU A 81 -10.01 3.23 1.99
N PHE A 82 -9.59 3.22 3.25
CA PHE A 82 -10.27 2.45 4.27
C PHE A 82 -11.73 2.90 4.41
N VAL A 83 -11.95 4.20 4.53
CA VAL A 83 -13.30 4.74 4.71
C VAL A 83 -14.17 4.46 3.49
N SER A 84 -13.62 4.68 2.30
CA SER A 84 -14.37 4.45 1.07
C SER A 84 -14.79 2.99 0.94
N ARG A 85 -13.87 2.07 1.21
CA ARG A 85 -14.20 0.65 1.08
C ARG A 85 -15.17 0.21 2.16
N ARG A 86 -15.00 0.71 3.38
CA ARG A 86 -15.94 0.40 4.46
C ARG A 86 -17.36 0.85 4.09
N ASN A 87 -17.48 2.04 3.51
CA ASN A 87 -18.79 2.56 3.10
C ASN A 87 -19.43 1.72 2.01
N GLN A 88 -18.64 0.95 1.27
CA GLN A 88 -19.14 0.03 0.25
C GLN A 88 -19.37 -1.37 0.80
N GLY A 89 -19.18 -1.57 2.09
CA GLY A 89 -19.28 -2.90 2.68
C GLY A 89 -18.10 -3.80 2.36
N LYS A 90 -16.96 -3.22 2.00
CA LYS A 90 -15.77 -3.96 1.61
C LYS A 90 -14.67 -3.79 2.64
N VAL A 91 -13.67 -4.66 2.56
CA VAL A 91 -12.57 -4.72 3.52
C VAL A 91 -11.30 -4.13 2.91
N PHE A 92 -10.57 -3.39 3.72
CA PHE A 92 -9.23 -2.90 3.38
C PHE A 92 -8.35 -3.05 4.61
N ALA A 93 -7.26 -3.80 4.48
CA ALA A 93 -6.35 -4.06 5.58
C ALA A 93 -4.91 -3.79 5.15
N LEU A 94 -4.09 -3.38 6.11
CA LEU A 94 -2.67 -3.13 5.90
C LEU A 94 -1.87 -4.25 6.53
N ALA A 95 -0.75 -4.60 5.94
CA ALA A 95 0.10 -5.66 6.46
C ALA A 95 1.57 -5.28 6.39
N ALA A 96 2.33 -5.75 7.37
CA ALA A 96 3.79 -5.71 7.35
C ALA A 96 4.35 -4.29 7.26
N LEU A 97 3.81 -3.36 8.04
CA LEU A 97 4.30 -2.00 8.07
C LEU A 97 5.73 -1.95 8.61
N PRO A 98 6.65 -1.28 7.90
CA PRO A 98 7.98 -1.03 8.46
C PRO A 98 7.91 -0.10 9.67
N PRO A 99 8.95 -0.06 10.50
CA PRO A 99 8.92 0.74 11.73
C PRO A 99 8.60 2.22 11.52
N GLN A 100 9.11 2.83 10.44
CA GLN A 100 8.82 4.24 10.17
C GLN A 100 7.32 4.43 9.90
N ALA A 101 6.72 3.51 9.15
CA ALA A 101 5.28 3.60 8.85
C ALA A 101 4.45 3.38 10.12
N VAL A 102 4.85 2.43 10.97
CA VAL A 102 4.17 2.22 12.26
C VAL A 102 4.22 3.50 13.09
N ALA A 103 5.39 4.14 13.15
CA ALA A 103 5.55 5.36 13.93
C ALA A 103 4.62 6.47 13.43
N VAL A 104 4.53 6.65 12.12
CA VAL A 104 3.69 7.70 11.55
C VAL A 104 2.20 7.44 11.84
N VAL A 105 1.77 6.20 11.68
CA VAL A 105 0.38 5.82 11.96
C VAL A 105 0.05 6.04 13.43
N THR A 106 0.98 5.68 14.31
CA THR A 106 0.79 5.82 15.75
C THR A 106 0.72 7.30 16.15
N VAL A 107 1.64 8.12 15.63
CA VAL A 107 1.64 9.56 15.94
C VAL A 107 0.37 10.21 15.45
N ALA A 108 -0.16 9.76 14.33
CA ALA A 108 -1.42 10.28 13.78
C ALA A 108 -2.64 9.81 14.56
N GLY A 109 -2.47 8.88 15.50
CA GLY A 109 -3.57 8.37 16.31
C GLY A 109 -4.47 7.41 15.59
N LEU A 110 -4.00 6.76 14.53
CA LEU A 110 -4.83 5.95 13.65
C LEU A 110 -4.66 4.45 13.87
N GLN A 111 -3.87 4.05 14.87
CA GLN A 111 -3.60 2.62 15.08
C GLN A 111 -4.86 1.84 15.47
N ASN A 112 -5.90 2.51 15.97
CA ASN A 112 -7.16 1.85 16.31
C ASN A 112 -8.21 1.98 15.22
N LEU A 113 -7.96 2.80 14.21
CA LEU A 113 -8.88 2.96 13.07
C LEU A 113 -8.53 2.02 11.93
N LEU A 114 -7.25 1.97 11.56
CA LEU A 114 -6.80 1.19 10.41
C LEU A 114 -6.52 -0.24 10.85
N PRO A 115 -7.09 -1.24 10.16
CA PRO A 115 -6.76 -2.64 10.44
C PRO A 115 -5.33 -2.93 9.97
N VAL A 116 -4.43 -3.13 10.92
CA VAL A 116 -3.01 -3.36 10.64
C VAL A 116 -2.63 -4.73 11.18
N TYR A 117 -2.02 -5.54 10.34
CA TYR A 117 -1.58 -6.89 10.69
C TYR A 117 -0.09 -7.02 10.47
N ARG A 118 0.54 -7.93 11.19
CA ARG A 118 1.99 -8.10 11.06
C ARG A 118 2.39 -8.76 9.76
N THR A 119 1.53 -9.62 9.23
CA THR A 119 1.82 -10.35 7.99
C THR A 119 0.64 -10.30 7.05
N VAL A 120 0.93 -10.52 5.78
CA VAL A 120 -0.11 -10.63 4.76
C VAL A 120 -1.02 -11.83 5.07
N GLU A 121 -0.45 -12.92 5.57
CA GLU A 121 -1.24 -14.11 5.91
C GLU A 121 -2.27 -13.80 6.98
N GLU A 122 -1.86 -13.08 8.03
CA GLU A 122 -2.81 -12.69 9.08
C GLU A 122 -3.92 -11.81 8.52
N ALA A 123 -3.55 -10.83 7.70
CA ALA A 123 -4.52 -9.90 7.12
C ALA A 123 -5.49 -10.63 6.20
N SER A 124 -5.01 -11.63 5.49
CA SER A 124 -5.82 -12.36 4.50
C SER A 124 -6.83 -13.28 5.13
N THR A 125 -6.59 -13.76 6.35
CA THR A 125 -7.47 -14.70 7.02
C THR A 125 -8.48 -14.03 7.94
N LYS A 126 -8.31 -12.75 8.25
CA LYS A 126 -9.25 -12.02 9.10
C LYS A 126 -10.44 -11.52 8.29
N LYS A 127 -11.57 -11.43 8.95
CA LYS A 127 -12.81 -10.95 8.32
C LYS A 127 -13.21 -9.60 8.85
#